data_4666e2924bba19abce2f126dbf43dd37
#
_entry.id   4666e2924bba19abce2f126dbf43dd37
#
_cell.length_a   1.000
_cell.length_b   1.000
_cell.length_c   1.000
_cell.angle_alpha   90.00
_cell.angle_beta   90.00
_cell.angle_gamma   90.00
#
_symmetry.space_group_name_H-M   'P 1'
#
loop_
_entity.id
_entity.type
_entity.pdbx_description
1 polymer ?
#
loop_
_entity_poly.entity_id
_entity_poly.type
_entity_poly.pdbx_seq_one_letter_code
_entity_poly.pdbx_strand_id
1 'polypeptide(L)'
;GFAFKTGLFNIGASGQFTAGAFAAVYVGVKFTFLPPGVHCLAALLAAILAGALWGMVPGLLKAFFNVNEVISSIMMNYIGMYLTNMLIQNTVYDQVKNQSMAVAEGANLPKGGLDKLFPGASINVGILIAIGCVILIYILLNKTIFGYELKACGMNPDASRYAGINEKRNIVLSMVIAGALSGLGGALLYLANSGKYMQVLDVIAPEGFSGISVALLGLSNPIGILFAGLFIGYITVGGNNMQLFDFAPEVIDIIIAAIIYCGALSLLFKNTIYKFQMRKAKKRIHRYFWRKEKTAWSCFCMQMGKSWRDGL
;
A
#
# COMPACT_ATOMS: atom_id res chain seq x y z
N GLY A 1 0.69 -0.61 0.93
CA GLY A 1 1.18 -1.92 0.49
C GLY A 1 2.52 -2.31 1.13
N PHE A 2 3.44 -1.34 1.26
CA PHE A 2 4.75 -1.61 1.89
C PHE A 2 4.61 -2.07 3.34
N ALA A 3 3.89 -1.32 4.17
CA ALA A 3 3.65 -1.67 5.57
C ALA A 3 2.96 -3.05 5.71
N PHE A 4 1.97 -3.34 4.88
CA PHE A 4 1.31 -4.65 4.88
C PHE A 4 2.25 -5.80 4.55
N LYS A 5 3.19 -5.59 3.62
CA LYS A 5 4.19 -6.60 3.26
C LYS A 5 5.20 -6.84 4.38
N THR A 6 5.43 -5.85 5.23
CA THR A 6 6.28 -5.92 6.42
C THR A 6 5.52 -6.23 7.71
N GLY A 7 4.28 -6.72 7.61
CA GLY A 7 3.48 -7.21 8.73
C GLY A 7 2.82 -6.14 9.61
N LEU A 8 2.86 -4.87 9.21
CA LEU A 8 2.23 -3.75 9.92
C LEU A 8 0.99 -3.27 9.18
N PHE A 9 -0.09 -3.03 9.93
CA PHE A 9 -1.34 -2.56 9.34
C PHE A 9 -1.45 -1.04 9.42
N ASN A 10 -0.92 -0.33 8.40
CA ASN A 10 -0.93 1.12 8.33
C ASN A 10 -2.24 1.65 7.72
N ILE A 11 -3.19 2.06 8.56
CA ILE A 11 -4.41 2.78 8.15
C ILE A 11 -4.17 4.30 8.10
N GLY A 12 -3.02 4.78 8.60
CA GLY A 12 -2.65 6.20 8.65
C GLY A 12 -2.27 6.83 7.30
N ALA A 13 -2.48 6.13 6.21
CA ALA A 13 -2.09 6.60 4.88
C ALA A 13 -2.75 7.94 4.50
N SER A 14 -3.99 8.18 4.92
CA SER A 14 -4.69 9.46 4.65
C SER A 14 -4.01 10.64 5.33
N GLY A 15 -3.67 10.52 6.62
CA GLY A 15 -2.97 11.60 7.35
C GLY A 15 -1.55 11.83 6.83
N GLN A 16 -0.84 10.75 6.46
CA GLN A 16 0.48 10.82 5.84
C GLN A 16 0.41 11.48 4.45
N PHE A 17 -0.62 11.17 3.68
CA PHE A 17 -0.90 11.76 2.37
C PHE A 17 -1.19 13.25 2.48
N THR A 18 -2.09 13.67 3.38
CA THR A 18 -2.45 15.08 3.57
C THR A 18 -1.28 15.90 4.10
N ALA A 19 -0.51 15.38 5.06
CA ALA A 19 0.70 16.04 5.56
C ALA A 19 1.74 16.24 4.45
N GLY A 20 1.97 15.22 3.62
CA GLY A 20 2.87 15.30 2.47
C GLY A 20 2.36 16.26 1.39
N ALA A 21 1.06 16.20 1.06
CA ALA A 21 0.41 17.10 0.12
C ALA A 21 0.54 18.58 0.56
N PHE A 22 0.27 18.86 1.84
CA PHE A 22 0.43 20.20 2.38
C PHE A 22 1.87 20.71 2.24
N ALA A 23 2.87 19.90 2.61
CA ALA A 23 4.27 20.28 2.51
C ALA A 23 4.67 20.58 1.06
N ALA A 24 4.19 19.77 0.09
CA ALA A 24 4.43 20.00 -1.32
C ALA A 24 3.80 21.33 -1.81
N VAL A 25 2.53 21.55 -1.46
CA VAL A 25 1.81 22.79 -1.84
C VAL A 25 2.43 24.01 -1.16
N TYR A 26 2.81 23.92 0.12
CA TYR A 26 3.46 25.01 0.84
C TYR A 26 4.77 25.43 0.18
N VAL A 27 5.65 24.47 -0.12
CA VAL A 27 6.90 24.73 -0.86
C VAL A 27 6.58 25.28 -2.25
N GLY A 28 5.63 24.67 -2.96
CA GLY A 28 5.24 25.08 -4.30
C GLY A 28 4.63 26.47 -4.41
N VAL A 29 4.04 27.01 -3.33
CA VAL A 29 3.45 28.36 -3.29
C VAL A 29 4.47 29.40 -2.78
N LYS A 30 5.23 29.07 -1.73
CA LYS A 30 6.07 30.06 -1.03
C LYS A 30 7.49 30.19 -1.59
N PHE A 31 8.08 29.14 -2.16
CA PHE A 31 9.49 29.11 -2.56
C PHE A 31 9.68 29.43 -4.05
N THR A 32 8.99 30.46 -4.54
CA THR A 32 9.02 30.88 -5.96
C THR A 32 10.40 31.40 -6.45
N PHE A 33 11.35 31.61 -5.55
CA PHE A 33 12.72 32.02 -5.88
C PHE A 33 13.59 30.90 -6.45
N LEU A 34 13.12 29.62 -6.35
CA LEU A 34 13.87 28.49 -6.91
C LEU A 34 13.66 28.36 -8.42
N PRO A 35 14.70 27.94 -9.16
CA PRO A 35 14.56 27.71 -10.59
C PRO A 35 13.62 26.51 -10.85
N PRO A 36 12.86 26.53 -11.99
CA PRO A 36 12.01 25.42 -12.39
C PRO A 36 12.78 24.08 -12.38
N GLY A 37 12.17 23.02 -11.93
CA GLY A 37 12.81 21.71 -11.75
C GLY A 37 13.41 21.52 -10.35
N VAL A 38 14.26 22.41 -9.88
CA VAL A 38 14.74 22.38 -8.47
C VAL A 38 13.56 22.64 -7.52
N HIS A 39 12.67 23.54 -7.88
CA HIS A 39 11.45 23.85 -7.13
C HIS A 39 10.54 22.62 -7.03
N CYS A 40 10.29 21.95 -8.16
CA CYS A 40 9.52 20.71 -8.17
C CYS A 40 10.19 19.61 -7.31
N LEU A 41 11.50 19.43 -7.44
CA LEU A 41 12.26 18.46 -6.64
C LEU A 41 12.18 18.79 -5.14
N ALA A 42 12.33 20.06 -4.77
CA ALA A 42 12.22 20.51 -3.39
C ALA A 42 10.83 20.24 -2.80
N ALA A 43 9.77 20.49 -3.59
CA ALA A 43 8.39 20.18 -3.18
C ALA A 43 8.16 18.68 -2.98
N LEU A 44 8.68 17.83 -3.88
CA LEU A 44 8.62 16.37 -3.74
C LEU A 44 9.38 15.88 -2.51
N LEU A 45 10.59 16.39 -2.27
CA LEU A 45 11.38 16.02 -1.08
C LEU A 45 10.70 16.46 0.22
N ALA A 46 10.13 17.67 0.26
CA ALA A 46 9.37 18.16 1.40
C ALA A 46 8.18 17.24 1.72
N ALA A 47 7.46 16.77 0.70
CA ALA A 47 6.35 15.85 0.87
C ALA A 47 6.79 14.49 1.40
N ILE A 48 7.89 13.93 0.87
CA ILE A 48 8.47 12.68 1.34
C ILE A 48 8.84 12.79 2.81
N LEU A 49 9.51 13.88 3.20
CA LEU A 49 9.93 14.11 4.58
C LEU A 49 8.74 14.31 5.52
N ALA A 50 7.75 15.11 5.13
CA ALA A 50 6.55 15.33 5.93
C ALA A 50 5.75 14.05 6.13
N GLY A 51 5.53 13.27 5.07
CA GLY A 51 4.88 11.98 5.15
C GLY A 51 5.66 10.97 5.99
N ALA A 52 6.99 10.94 5.87
CA ALA A 52 7.88 10.11 6.68
C ALA A 52 7.79 10.44 8.17
N LEU A 53 7.88 11.73 8.51
CA LEU A 53 7.77 12.22 9.90
C LEU A 53 6.38 11.90 10.47
N TRP A 54 5.32 12.08 9.68
CA TRP A 54 3.97 11.74 10.10
C TRP A 54 3.80 10.24 10.35
N GLY A 55 4.37 9.40 9.49
CA GLY A 55 4.38 7.94 9.63
C GLY A 55 5.27 7.45 10.78
N MET A 56 6.28 8.22 11.16
CA MET A 56 7.18 7.89 12.27
C MET A 56 6.44 7.84 13.61
N VAL A 57 5.45 8.71 13.83
CA VAL A 57 4.72 8.79 15.11
C VAL A 57 4.04 7.46 15.48
N PRO A 58 3.14 6.88 14.68
CA PRO A 58 2.54 5.58 15.01
C PRO A 58 3.58 4.45 15.05
N GLY A 59 4.66 4.56 14.26
CA GLY A 59 5.78 3.62 14.32
C GLY A 59 6.50 3.63 15.67
N LEU A 60 6.78 4.81 16.23
CA LEU A 60 7.39 4.96 17.55
C LEU A 60 6.46 4.46 18.67
N LEU A 61 5.17 4.81 18.61
CA LEU A 61 4.18 4.34 19.58
C LEU A 61 4.09 2.82 19.61
N LYS A 62 4.14 2.18 18.44
CA LYS A 62 4.16 0.71 18.34
C LYS A 62 5.46 0.12 18.89
N ALA A 63 6.61 0.65 18.47
CA ALA A 63 7.91 0.06 18.78
C ALA A 63 8.33 0.20 20.25
N PHE A 64 7.96 1.33 20.90
CA PHE A 64 8.41 1.63 22.26
C PHE A 64 7.34 1.41 23.34
N PHE A 65 6.07 1.67 22.99
CA PHE A 65 4.96 1.59 23.93
C PHE A 65 4.01 0.43 23.64
N ASN A 66 4.28 -0.35 22.58
CA ASN A 66 3.45 -1.46 22.12
C ASN A 66 1.96 -1.08 21.92
N VAL A 67 1.71 0.20 21.58
CA VAL A 67 0.37 0.67 21.23
C VAL A 67 -0.06 0.04 19.91
N ASN A 68 -1.35 -0.28 19.78
CA ASN A 68 -1.88 -0.83 18.54
C ASN A 68 -1.72 0.20 17.39
N GLU A 69 -1.00 -0.19 16.34
CA GLU A 69 -0.68 0.65 15.19
C GLU A 69 -1.93 1.10 14.43
N VAL A 70 -3.00 0.31 14.44
CA VAL A 70 -4.27 0.64 13.79
C VAL A 70 -4.93 1.84 14.48
N ILE A 71 -5.04 1.78 15.81
CA ILE A 71 -5.67 2.84 16.61
C ILE A 71 -4.86 4.14 16.51
N SER A 72 -3.54 4.05 16.72
CA SER A 72 -2.67 5.23 16.62
C SER A 72 -2.68 5.85 15.22
N SER A 73 -2.72 5.03 14.17
CA SER A 73 -2.80 5.50 12.78
C SER A 73 -4.12 6.19 12.47
N ILE A 74 -5.25 5.67 12.95
CA ILE A 74 -6.56 6.31 12.78
C ILE A 74 -6.59 7.68 13.49
N MET A 75 -6.11 7.75 14.73
CA MET A 75 -6.03 9.03 15.46
C MET A 75 -5.14 10.04 14.72
N MET A 76 -4.01 9.59 14.18
CA MET A 76 -3.12 10.44 13.39
C MET A 76 -3.75 10.94 12.07
N ASN A 77 -4.74 10.24 11.48
CA ASN A 77 -5.49 10.76 10.34
C ASN A 77 -6.31 12.00 10.72
N TYR A 78 -7.03 11.94 11.84
CA TYR A 78 -7.83 13.10 12.32
C TYR A 78 -6.93 14.27 12.71
N ILE A 79 -5.86 14.00 13.46
CA ILE A 79 -4.90 15.04 13.84
C ILE A 79 -4.29 15.66 12.57
N GLY A 80 -3.94 14.82 11.56
CA GLY A 80 -3.41 15.27 10.28
C GLY A 80 -4.37 16.16 9.52
N MET A 81 -5.64 15.77 9.47
CA MET A 81 -6.70 16.55 8.83
C MET A 81 -6.84 17.95 9.48
N TYR A 82 -7.04 17.99 10.80
CA TYR A 82 -7.22 19.28 11.50
C TYR A 82 -5.97 20.15 11.46
N LEU A 83 -4.79 19.55 11.67
CA LEU A 83 -3.53 20.30 11.59
C LEU A 83 -3.29 20.86 10.18
N THR A 84 -3.54 20.05 9.14
CA THR A 84 -3.38 20.50 7.75
C THR A 84 -4.37 21.61 7.41
N ASN A 85 -5.64 21.49 7.81
CA ASN A 85 -6.64 22.54 7.64
C ASN A 85 -6.21 23.85 8.30
N MET A 86 -5.75 23.80 9.56
CA MET A 86 -5.23 24.95 10.28
C MET A 86 -4.01 25.58 9.58
N LEU A 87 -3.09 24.75 9.12
CA LEU A 87 -1.88 25.22 8.44
C LEU A 87 -2.21 25.85 7.08
N ILE A 88 -3.13 25.28 6.29
CA ILE A 88 -3.57 25.86 5.02
C ILE A 88 -4.18 27.23 5.27
N GLN A 89 -5.13 27.35 6.20
CA GLN A 89 -5.80 28.61 6.53
C GLN A 89 -4.82 29.73 6.92
N ASN A 90 -3.75 29.38 7.65
CA ASN A 90 -2.80 30.36 8.15
C ASN A 90 -1.67 30.69 7.17
N THR A 91 -1.46 29.91 6.09
CA THR A 91 -0.26 30.05 5.28
C THR A 91 -0.49 30.25 3.78
N VAL A 92 -1.36 29.42 3.17
CA VAL A 92 -1.53 29.33 1.71
C VAL A 92 -3.00 29.37 1.27
N TYR A 93 -3.87 29.97 2.06
CA TYR A 93 -5.30 29.99 1.84
C TYR A 93 -5.74 31.08 0.87
N ASP A 94 -6.58 30.75 -0.08
CA ASP A 94 -7.30 31.68 -0.95
C ASP A 94 -8.75 31.82 -0.44
N GLN A 95 -9.03 32.97 0.20
CA GLN A 95 -10.34 33.26 0.81
C GLN A 95 -11.48 33.33 -0.22
N VAL A 96 -11.15 33.68 -1.49
CA VAL A 96 -12.17 33.84 -2.53
C VAL A 96 -12.68 32.46 -3.01
N LYS A 97 -11.76 31.53 -3.17
CA LYS A 97 -12.05 30.17 -3.70
C LYS A 97 -12.23 29.11 -2.64
N ASN A 98 -12.02 29.46 -1.37
CA ASN A 98 -12.13 28.53 -0.22
C ASN A 98 -11.22 27.28 -0.36
N GLN A 99 -10.03 27.48 -0.91
CA GLN A 99 -9.05 26.42 -1.19
C GLN A 99 -7.61 26.94 -1.06
N SER A 100 -6.61 26.07 -1.23
CA SER A 100 -5.22 26.50 -1.28
C SER A 100 -4.94 27.38 -2.51
N MET A 101 -3.97 28.27 -2.40
CA MET A 101 -3.46 29.04 -3.54
C MET A 101 -2.93 28.09 -4.62
N ALA A 102 -2.92 28.56 -5.87
CA ALA A 102 -2.31 27.84 -6.98
C ALA A 102 -0.81 27.67 -6.78
N VAL A 103 -0.32 26.48 -7.03
CA VAL A 103 1.11 26.17 -7.01
C VAL A 103 1.79 26.91 -8.17
N ALA A 104 3.00 27.46 -7.93
CA ALA A 104 3.76 28.15 -8.97
C ALA A 104 4.10 27.18 -10.13
N GLU A 105 4.11 27.66 -11.36
CA GLU A 105 4.39 26.86 -12.56
C GLU A 105 5.72 26.10 -12.47
N GLY A 106 6.74 26.68 -11.83
CA GLY A 106 8.04 26.04 -11.62
C GLY A 106 8.04 24.84 -10.68
N ALA A 107 7.03 24.71 -9.82
CA ALA A 107 6.90 23.57 -8.91
C ALA A 107 6.02 22.46 -9.48
N ASN A 108 5.27 22.74 -10.56
CA ASN A 108 4.45 21.73 -11.22
C ASN A 108 5.32 20.64 -11.86
N LEU A 109 4.80 19.43 -11.87
CA LEU A 109 5.44 18.30 -12.54
C LEU A 109 5.53 18.56 -14.05
N PRO A 110 6.75 18.54 -14.62
CA PRO A 110 6.91 18.76 -16.05
C PRO A 110 6.23 17.66 -16.84
N LYS A 111 5.70 17.98 -18.01
CA LYS A 111 5.11 16.99 -18.91
C LYS A 111 6.17 16.10 -19.57
N GLY A 112 7.43 16.51 -19.58
CA GLY A 112 8.60 15.69 -19.99
C GLY A 112 8.53 15.15 -21.42
N GLY A 113 7.80 15.81 -22.32
CA GLY A 113 7.63 15.35 -23.71
C GLY A 113 6.63 14.20 -23.90
N LEU A 114 5.96 13.75 -22.86
CA LEU A 114 4.91 12.73 -22.93
C LEU A 114 3.68 13.21 -23.71
N ASP A 115 3.47 14.54 -23.82
CA ASP A 115 2.45 15.15 -24.66
C ASP A 115 2.58 14.76 -26.13
N LYS A 116 3.81 14.53 -26.62
CA LYS A 116 4.06 14.15 -28.02
C LYS A 116 3.69 12.69 -28.27
N LEU A 117 3.83 11.83 -27.24
CA LEU A 117 3.49 10.41 -27.33
C LEU A 117 1.99 10.16 -27.16
N PHE A 118 1.32 10.99 -26.35
CA PHE A 118 -0.10 10.85 -26.05
C PHE A 118 -0.80 12.22 -26.18
N PRO A 119 -1.10 12.68 -27.41
CA PRO A 119 -1.77 13.94 -27.65
C PRO A 119 -3.15 13.97 -26.96
N GLY A 120 -3.40 15.00 -26.16
CA GLY A 120 -4.68 15.18 -25.43
C GLY A 120 -4.78 14.46 -24.09
N ALA A 121 -3.75 13.73 -23.66
CA ALA A 121 -3.72 13.12 -22.33
C ALA A 121 -3.01 14.03 -21.31
N SER A 122 -3.56 14.11 -20.08
CA SER A 122 -2.97 14.86 -18.97
C SER A 122 -1.84 14.08 -18.28
N ILE A 123 -1.00 13.41 -19.06
CA ILE A 123 0.12 12.60 -18.54
C ILE A 123 1.30 13.51 -18.22
N ASN A 124 1.91 13.31 -17.06
CA ASN A 124 3.11 14.02 -16.61
C ASN A 124 4.19 13.05 -16.12
N VAL A 125 5.38 13.56 -15.81
CA VAL A 125 6.52 12.77 -15.30
C VAL A 125 6.19 12.02 -13.99
N GLY A 126 5.12 12.39 -13.31
CA GLY A 126 4.66 11.70 -12.08
C GLY A 126 4.48 10.18 -12.25
N ILE A 127 4.04 9.73 -13.43
CA ILE A 127 3.90 8.27 -13.70
C ILE A 127 5.25 7.57 -13.71
N LEU A 128 6.30 8.22 -14.25
CA LEU A 128 7.66 7.67 -14.26
C LEU A 128 8.22 7.60 -12.85
N ILE A 129 7.95 8.61 -12.01
CA ILE A 129 8.33 8.62 -10.60
C ILE A 129 7.62 7.47 -9.88
N ALA A 130 6.33 7.27 -10.11
CA ALA A 130 5.58 6.17 -9.51
C ALA A 130 6.15 4.79 -9.90
N ILE A 131 6.45 4.58 -11.19
CA ILE A 131 7.08 3.33 -11.68
C ILE A 131 8.47 3.15 -11.05
N GLY A 132 9.27 4.23 -10.98
CA GLY A 132 10.57 4.22 -10.32
C GLY A 132 10.47 3.81 -8.85
N CYS A 133 9.49 4.34 -8.11
CA CYS A 133 9.21 3.94 -6.73
C CYS A 133 8.83 2.47 -6.62
N VAL A 134 8.01 1.94 -7.53
CA VAL A 134 7.63 0.51 -7.55
C VAL A 134 8.87 -0.36 -7.73
N ILE A 135 9.76 -0.02 -8.67
CA ILE A 135 11.01 -0.75 -8.92
C ILE A 135 11.92 -0.68 -7.69
N LEU A 136 12.09 0.51 -7.10
CA LEU A 136 12.91 0.73 -5.92
C LEU A 136 12.41 -0.11 -4.75
N ILE A 137 11.11 -0.07 -4.47
CA ILE A 137 10.49 -0.84 -3.37
C ILE A 137 10.55 -2.34 -3.65
N TYR A 138 10.40 -2.77 -4.90
CA TYR A 138 10.55 -4.17 -5.28
C TYR A 138 11.97 -4.69 -4.99
N ILE A 139 12.99 -3.92 -5.38
CA ILE A 139 14.40 -4.25 -5.11
C ILE A 139 14.64 -4.25 -3.59
N LEU A 140 14.20 -3.21 -2.89
CA LEU A 140 14.38 -3.08 -1.45
C LEU A 140 13.78 -4.28 -0.69
N LEU A 141 12.55 -4.66 -1.00
CA LEU A 141 11.87 -5.76 -0.30
C LEU A 141 12.39 -7.14 -0.67
N ASN A 142 12.82 -7.37 -1.91
CA ASN A 142 13.10 -8.72 -2.40
C ASN A 142 14.58 -9.01 -2.65
N LYS A 143 15.42 -7.98 -2.75
CA LYS A 143 16.83 -8.11 -3.13
C LYS A 143 17.80 -7.59 -2.07
N THR A 144 17.30 -7.01 -0.96
CA THR A 144 18.18 -6.49 0.11
C THR A 144 18.00 -7.24 1.43
N ILE A 145 19.06 -7.26 2.22
CA ILE A 145 19.05 -7.81 3.59
C ILE A 145 18.04 -7.05 4.46
N PHE A 146 18.01 -5.73 4.31
CA PHE A 146 17.06 -4.86 5.01
C PHE A 146 15.59 -5.24 4.75
N GLY A 147 15.22 -5.51 3.48
CA GLY A 147 13.88 -5.97 3.14
C GLY A 147 13.55 -7.35 3.72
N TYR A 148 14.55 -8.22 3.85
CA TYR A 148 14.39 -9.49 4.53
C TYR A 148 14.13 -9.31 6.03
N GLU A 149 14.93 -8.48 6.72
CA GLU A 149 14.74 -8.15 8.13
C GLU A 149 13.37 -7.59 8.44
N LEU A 150 12.89 -6.63 7.61
CA LEU A 150 11.57 -6.05 7.74
C LEU A 150 10.45 -7.12 7.66
N LYS A 151 10.55 -8.03 6.69
CA LYS A 151 9.56 -9.13 6.53
C LYS A 151 9.65 -10.15 7.66
N ALA A 152 10.85 -10.47 8.13
CA ALA A 152 11.05 -11.38 9.24
C ALA A 152 10.43 -10.83 10.53
N CYS A 153 10.68 -9.55 10.84
CA CYS A 153 10.04 -8.85 11.97
C CYS A 153 8.52 -8.85 11.88
N GLY A 154 7.96 -8.69 10.67
CA GLY A 154 6.52 -8.72 10.45
C GLY A 154 5.88 -10.09 10.63
N MET A 155 6.63 -11.18 10.37
CA MET A 155 6.14 -12.55 10.57
C MET A 155 6.15 -12.96 12.03
N ASN A 156 7.26 -12.73 12.72
CA ASN A 156 7.42 -13.04 14.14
C ASN A 156 8.49 -12.13 14.75
N PRO A 157 8.07 -11.07 15.49
CA PRO A 157 9.00 -10.15 16.15
C PRO A 157 9.94 -10.85 17.12
N ASP A 158 9.44 -11.78 17.94
CA ASP A 158 10.23 -12.47 18.96
C ASP A 158 11.32 -13.35 18.33
N ALA A 159 10.97 -14.13 17.30
CA ALA A 159 11.95 -14.95 16.58
C ALA A 159 13.02 -14.08 15.92
N SER A 160 12.64 -12.92 15.37
CA SER A 160 13.58 -11.98 14.76
C SER A 160 14.55 -11.40 15.78
N ARG A 161 14.10 -11.13 17.00
CA ARG A 161 14.91 -10.65 18.09
C ARG A 161 15.98 -11.70 18.50
N TYR A 162 15.60 -12.98 18.57
CA TYR A 162 16.56 -14.08 18.84
C TYR A 162 17.58 -14.23 17.71
N ALA A 163 17.22 -13.88 16.48
CA ALA A 163 18.15 -13.86 15.35
C ALA A 163 19.06 -12.60 15.31
N GLY A 164 19.00 -11.73 16.32
CA GLY A 164 19.83 -10.52 16.42
C GLY A 164 19.30 -9.32 15.62
N ILE A 165 18.07 -9.40 15.08
CA ILE A 165 17.45 -8.31 14.31
C ILE A 165 16.81 -7.31 15.28
N ASN A 166 17.05 -6.01 15.06
CA ASN A 166 16.46 -4.96 15.88
C ASN A 166 15.01 -4.69 15.45
N GLU A 167 14.05 -5.35 16.13
CA GLU A 167 12.63 -5.27 15.85
C GLU A 167 12.08 -3.83 15.92
N LYS A 168 12.48 -3.07 16.95
CA LYS A 168 11.99 -1.69 17.17
C LYS A 168 12.36 -0.77 16.01
N ARG A 169 13.62 -0.82 15.59
CA ARG A 169 14.11 -0.06 14.45
C ARG A 169 13.35 -0.42 13.18
N ASN A 170 13.13 -1.70 12.94
CA ASN A 170 12.48 -2.19 11.72
C ASN A 170 10.99 -1.81 11.68
N ILE A 171 10.27 -1.84 12.82
CA ILE A 171 8.90 -1.37 12.93
C ILE A 171 8.82 0.13 12.57
N VAL A 172 9.66 0.97 13.18
CA VAL A 172 9.67 2.41 12.91
C VAL A 172 10.01 2.69 11.45
N LEU A 173 11.06 2.08 10.91
CA LEU A 173 11.47 2.29 9.52
C LEU A 173 10.40 1.84 8.51
N SER A 174 9.68 0.76 8.81
CA SER A 174 8.57 0.32 7.96
C SER A 174 7.47 1.38 7.86
N MET A 175 7.09 1.98 9.00
CA MET A 175 6.07 3.04 9.03
C MET A 175 6.57 4.35 8.40
N VAL A 176 7.85 4.70 8.60
CA VAL A 176 8.50 5.86 7.99
C VAL A 176 8.52 5.75 6.46
N ILE A 177 8.92 4.61 5.92
CA ILE A 177 8.95 4.38 4.46
C ILE A 177 7.54 4.38 3.89
N ALA A 178 6.58 3.75 4.56
CA ALA A 178 5.18 3.77 4.14
C ALA A 178 4.62 5.20 4.13
N GLY A 179 4.95 6.00 5.16
CA GLY A 179 4.58 7.41 5.24
C GLY A 179 5.23 8.28 4.16
N ALA A 180 6.52 8.05 3.87
CA ALA A 180 7.24 8.73 2.79
C ALA A 180 6.58 8.49 1.42
N LEU A 181 6.21 7.26 1.13
CA LEU A 181 5.52 6.89 -0.12
C LEU A 181 4.11 7.49 -0.19
N SER A 182 3.38 7.53 0.93
CA SER A 182 2.06 8.14 0.99
C SER A 182 2.15 9.65 0.78
N GLY A 183 3.09 10.32 1.43
CA GLY A 183 3.34 11.75 1.26
C GLY A 183 3.76 12.10 -0.17
N LEU A 184 4.61 11.28 -0.79
CA LEU A 184 4.95 11.42 -2.21
C LEU A 184 3.70 11.32 -3.10
N GLY A 185 2.79 10.38 -2.82
CA GLY A 185 1.51 10.26 -3.52
C GLY A 185 0.68 11.55 -3.43
N GLY A 186 0.65 12.20 -2.26
CA GLY A 186 0.03 13.50 -2.07
C GLY A 186 0.65 14.60 -2.93
N ALA A 187 1.98 14.68 -2.98
CA ALA A 187 2.66 15.62 -3.85
C ALA A 187 2.36 15.38 -5.33
N LEU A 188 2.41 14.13 -5.78
CA LEU A 188 2.13 13.78 -7.18
C LEU A 188 0.72 14.18 -7.61
N LEU A 189 -0.28 14.13 -6.70
CA LEU A 189 -1.64 14.53 -7.00
C LEU A 189 -1.78 16.04 -7.16
N TYR A 190 -1.22 16.82 -6.23
CA TYR A 190 -1.44 18.28 -6.19
C TYR A 190 -0.45 19.07 -7.05
N LEU A 191 0.73 18.51 -7.35
CA LEU A 191 1.69 19.11 -8.29
C LEU A 191 1.47 18.71 -9.76
N ALA A 192 0.47 17.86 -10.04
CA ALA A 192 0.18 17.35 -11.39
C ALA A 192 -0.36 18.41 -12.37
N ASN A 193 -0.61 19.64 -11.93
CA ASN A 193 -1.27 20.69 -12.71
C ASN A 193 -2.64 20.23 -13.28
N SER A 194 -3.35 19.41 -12.51
CA SER A 194 -4.67 18.85 -12.88
C SER A 194 -5.85 19.73 -12.43
N GLY A 195 -5.58 20.96 -11.97
CA GLY A 195 -6.60 21.84 -11.41
C GLY A 195 -7.15 21.39 -10.04
N LYS A 196 -6.51 20.43 -9.39
CA LYS A 196 -6.86 20.03 -8.02
C LYS A 196 -6.12 20.92 -7.02
N TYR A 197 -6.89 21.44 -6.07
CA TYR A 197 -6.42 22.26 -4.96
C TYR A 197 -6.80 21.62 -3.64
N MET A 198 -6.01 21.87 -2.59
CA MET A 198 -6.38 21.41 -1.27
C MET A 198 -7.54 22.26 -0.73
N GLN A 199 -8.65 21.62 -0.44
CA GLN A 199 -9.81 22.25 0.16
C GLN A 199 -9.73 22.12 1.69
N VAL A 200 -10.21 23.12 2.41
CA VAL A 200 -10.32 23.08 3.87
C VAL A 200 -11.66 22.44 4.21
N LEU A 201 -11.64 21.14 4.38
CA LEU A 201 -12.83 20.34 4.71
C LEU A 201 -12.51 19.45 5.91
N ASP A 202 -13.51 19.29 6.80
CA ASP A 202 -13.41 18.37 7.95
C ASP A 202 -13.72 16.92 7.55
N VAL A 203 -13.12 16.50 6.42
CA VAL A 203 -13.24 15.15 5.86
C VAL A 203 -11.85 14.59 5.63
N ILE A 204 -11.62 13.36 6.08
CA ILE A 204 -10.35 12.66 5.85
C ILE A 204 -10.21 12.38 4.35
N ALA A 205 -9.02 12.63 3.80
CA ALA A 205 -8.72 12.42 2.39
C ALA A 205 -9.02 10.97 1.94
N PRO A 206 -9.97 10.76 1.01
CA PRO A 206 -10.38 9.42 0.57
C PRO A 206 -9.29 8.70 -0.22
N GLU A 207 -8.33 9.43 -0.79
CA GLU A 207 -7.23 8.88 -1.59
C GLU A 207 -6.35 7.93 -0.78
N GLY A 208 -6.14 8.21 0.52
CA GLY A 208 -5.40 7.33 1.40
C GLY A 208 -6.09 5.96 1.58
N PHE A 209 -7.40 5.96 1.75
CA PHE A 209 -8.18 4.72 1.88
C PHE A 209 -8.28 3.95 0.55
N SER A 210 -8.47 4.66 -0.56
CA SER A 210 -8.44 4.07 -1.89
C SER A 210 -7.10 3.40 -2.16
N GLY A 211 -5.99 4.02 -1.74
CA GLY A 211 -4.66 3.43 -1.82
C GLY A 211 -4.50 2.14 -1.01
N ILE A 212 -5.14 2.03 0.16
CA ILE A 212 -5.17 0.78 0.96
C ILE A 212 -5.88 -0.32 0.18
N SER A 213 -7.04 0.00 -0.40
CA SER A 213 -7.84 -0.95 -1.19
C SER A 213 -7.08 -1.47 -2.41
N VAL A 214 -6.40 -0.58 -3.14
CA VAL A 214 -5.52 -0.94 -4.27
C VAL A 214 -4.35 -1.82 -3.82
N ALA A 215 -3.76 -1.53 -2.65
CA ALA A 215 -2.66 -2.33 -2.10
C ALA A 215 -3.10 -3.76 -1.76
N LEU A 216 -4.30 -3.92 -1.22
CA LEU A 216 -4.89 -5.25 -0.94
C LEU A 216 -5.22 -5.99 -2.23
N LEU A 217 -5.81 -5.32 -3.22
CA LEU A 217 -6.09 -5.90 -4.54
C LEU A 217 -4.80 -6.39 -5.23
N GLY A 218 -3.70 -5.62 -5.10
CA GLY A 218 -2.36 -5.99 -5.58
C GLY A 218 -1.62 -7.01 -4.71
N LEU A 219 -2.28 -7.63 -3.70
CA LEU A 219 -1.71 -8.62 -2.78
C LEU A 219 -0.47 -8.11 -2.02
N SER A 220 -0.40 -6.81 -1.78
CA SER A 220 0.75 -6.13 -1.17
C SER A 220 2.08 -6.40 -1.89
N ASN A 221 2.03 -6.79 -3.16
CA ASN A 221 3.21 -6.95 -4.02
C ASN A 221 3.40 -5.66 -4.83
N PRO A 222 4.59 -5.04 -4.85
CA PRO A 222 4.83 -3.78 -5.57
C PRO A 222 4.38 -3.82 -7.04
N ILE A 223 4.69 -4.89 -7.75
CA ILE A 223 4.28 -5.06 -9.17
C ILE A 223 2.76 -5.23 -9.26
N GLY A 224 2.16 -6.04 -8.38
CA GLY A 224 0.70 -6.24 -8.32
C GLY A 224 -0.05 -4.94 -8.03
N ILE A 225 0.49 -4.09 -7.13
CA ILE A 225 -0.08 -2.79 -6.80
C ILE A 225 -0.05 -1.84 -8.00
N LEU A 226 1.02 -1.87 -8.82
CA LEU A 226 1.09 -1.08 -10.04
C LEU A 226 -0.06 -1.42 -11.00
N PHE A 227 -0.25 -2.72 -11.28
CA PHE A 227 -1.34 -3.16 -12.17
C PHE A 227 -2.72 -2.90 -11.57
N ALA A 228 -2.90 -3.13 -10.27
CA ALA A 228 -4.15 -2.84 -9.58
C ALA A 228 -4.46 -1.33 -9.60
N GLY A 229 -3.45 -0.47 -9.39
CA GLY A 229 -3.60 0.98 -9.46
C GLY A 229 -3.97 1.48 -10.86
N LEU A 230 -3.31 0.96 -11.90
CA LEU A 230 -3.65 1.28 -13.29
C LEU A 230 -5.08 0.83 -13.64
N PHE A 231 -5.48 -0.34 -13.18
CA PHE A 231 -6.82 -0.89 -13.42
C PHE A 231 -7.91 -0.04 -12.74
N ILE A 232 -7.75 0.29 -11.45
CA ILE A 232 -8.70 1.14 -10.73
C ILE A 232 -8.70 2.56 -11.31
N GLY A 233 -7.53 3.12 -11.65
CA GLY A 233 -7.42 4.42 -12.31
C GLY A 233 -8.17 4.46 -13.65
N TYR A 234 -8.05 3.40 -14.46
CA TYR A 234 -8.79 3.28 -15.72
C TYR A 234 -10.30 3.27 -15.51
N ILE A 235 -10.80 2.52 -14.51
CA ILE A 235 -12.23 2.50 -14.16
C ILE A 235 -12.68 3.87 -13.70
N THR A 236 -11.91 4.55 -12.84
CA THR A 236 -12.26 5.88 -12.32
C THR A 236 -12.36 6.91 -13.45
N VAL A 237 -11.38 6.94 -14.37
CA VAL A 237 -11.39 7.85 -15.51
C VAL A 237 -12.53 7.52 -16.47
N GLY A 238 -12.74 6.23 -16.78
CA GLY A 238 -13.86 5.78 -17.60
C GLY A 238 -15.20 6.20 -17.00
N GLY A 239 -15.33 6.03 -15.70
CA GLY A 239 -16.52 6.41 -14.97
C GLY A 239 -16.80 7.91 -14.96
N ASN A 240 -15.78 8.75 -14.77
CA ASN A 240 -15.95 10.20 -14.88
C ASN A 240 -16.44 10.62 -16.26
N ASN A 241 -16.02 9.93 -17.33
CA ASN A 241 -16.53 10.18 -18.68
C ASN A 241 -17.98 9.71 -18.86
N MET A 242 -18.44 8.70 -18.11
CA MET A 242 -19.84 8.25 -18.14
C MET A 242 -20.81 9.28 -17.56
N GLN A 243 -20.36 10.21 -16.73
CA GLN A 243 -21.20 11.30 -16.22
C GLN A 243 -21.73 12.20 -17.35
N LEU A 244 -21.08 12.23 -18.51
CA LEU A 244 -21.57 12.92 -19.70
C LEU A 244 -22.87 12.29 -20.29
N PHE A 245 -23.23 11.08 -19.83
CA PHE A 245 -24.41 10.32 -20.28
C PHE A 245 -25.41 10.12 -19.13
N ASP A 246 -25.52 11.08 -18.21
CA ASP A 246 -26.47 11.10 -17.07
C ASP A 246 -26.30 9.92 -16.08
N PHE A 247 -25.15 9.25 -16.06
CA PHE A 247 -24.86 8.27 -15.03
C PHE A 247 -24.43 8.94 -13.72
N ALA A 248 -25.05 8.51 -12.61
CA ALA A 248 -24.67 9.00 -11.29
C ALA A 248 -23.25 8.55 -10.92
N PRO A 249 -22.38 9.45 -10.40
CA PRO A 249 -21.00 9.13 -10.04
C PRO A 249 -20.90 8.01 -9.01
N GLU A 250 -21.89 7.85 -8.16
CA GLU A 250 -21.96 6.83 -7.10
C GLU A 250 -21.94 5.39 -7.66
N VAL A 251 -22.42 5.20 -8.90
CA VAL A 251 -22.40 3.88 -9.56
C VAL A 251 -20.97 3.38 -9.76
N ILE A 252 -20.05 4.29 -10.04
CA ILE A 252 -18.63 3.96 -10.23
C ILE A 252 -18.01 3.51 -8.90
N ASP A 253 -18.32 4.22 -7.82
CA ASP A 253 -17.84 3.88 -6.49
C ASP A 253 -18.36 2.52 -6.04
N ILE A 254 -19.62 2.19 -6.36
CA ILE A 254 -20.19 0.85 -6.11
C ILE A 254 -19.45 -0.23 -6.90
N ILE A 255 -19.14 0.00 -8.17
CA ILE A 255 -18.40 -0.95 -9.01
C ILE A 255 -16.99 -1.17 -8.44
N ILE A 256 -16.28 -0.10 -8.11
CA ILE A 256 -14.94 -0.18 -7.52
C ILE A 256 -14.99 -0.94 -6.19
N ALA A 257 -15.95 -0.62 -5.32
CA ALA A 257 -16.15 -1.30 -4.05
C ALA A 257 -16.42 -2.80 -4.23
N ALA A 258 -17.27 -3.18 -5.19
CA ALA A 258 -17.57 -4.58 -5.52
C ALA A 258 -16.31 -5.33 -6.00
N ILE A 259 -15.49 -4.72 -6.85
CA ILE A 259 -14.24 -5.31 -7.35
C ILE A 259 -13.26 -5.54 -6.20
N ILE A 260 -13.08 -4.56 -5.31
CA ILE A 260 -12.20 -4.66 -4.14
C ILE A 260 -12.69 -5.75 -3.19
N TYR A 261 -14.00 -5.79 -2.94
CA TYR A 261 -14.62 -6.81 -2.09
C TYR A 261 -14.43 -8.23 -2.66
N CYS A 262 -14.69 -8.43 -3.94
CA CYS A 262 -14.44 -9.71 -4.63
C CYS A 262 -12.95 -10.09 -4.61
N GLY A 263 -12.05 -9.12 -4.78
CA GLY A 263 -10.61 -9.32 -4.66
C GLY A 263 -10.20 -9.81 -3.27
N ALA A 264 -10.71 -9.18 -2.22
CA ALA A 264 -10.46 -9.59 -0.83
C ALA A 264 -11.03 -10.99 -0.53
N LEU A 265 -12.25 -11.29 -1.00
CA LEU A 265 -12.85 -12.60 -0.86
C LEU A 265 -12.06 -13.70 -1.57
N SER A 266 -11.47 -13.42 -2.71
CA SER A 266 -10.68 -14.40 -3.48
C SER A 266 -9.52 -14.96 -2.65
N LEU A 267 -8.90 -14.15 -1.78
CA LEU A 267 -7.86 -14.59 -0.85
C LEU A 267 -8.39 -15.58 0.20
N LEU A 268 -9.57 -15.34 0.75
CA LEU A 268 -10.21 -16.24 1.71
C LEU A 268 -10.56 -17.57 1.05
N PHE A 269 -11.12 -17.55 -0.16
CA PHE A 269 -11.45 -18.75 -0.92
C PHE A 269 -10.18 -19.55 -1.26
N LYS A 270 -9.12 -18.90 -1.72
CA LYS A 270 -7.83 -19.56 -2.01
C LYS A 270 -7.30 -20.30 -0.80
N ASN A 271 -7.28 -19.66 0.37
CA ASN A 271 -6.80 -20.28 1.61
C ASN A 271 -7.69 -21.45 2.07
N THR A 272 -9.00 -21.32 1.91
CA THR A 272 -9.97 -22.35 2.28
C THR A 272 -9.87 -23.55 1.35
N ILE A 273 -9.79 -23.33 0.04
CA ILE A 273 -9.62 -24.38 -0.97
C ILE A 273 -8.29 -25.10 -0.74
N TYR A 274 -7.19 -24.37 -0.50
CA TYR A 274 -5.89 -24.96 -0.22
C TYR A 274 -5.93 -25.86 1.04
N LYS A 275 -6.52 -25.36 2.14
CA LYS A 275 -6.71 -26.17 3.36
C LYS A 275 -7.53 -27.43 3.10
N PHE A 276 -8.57 -27.33 2.27
CA PHE A 276 -9.42 -28.47 1.92
C PHE A 276 -8.68 -29.48 1.04
N GLN A 277 -7.88 -29.03 0.08
CA GLN A 277 -7.03 -29.88 -0.76
C GLN A 277 -5.96 -30.60 0.09
N MET A 278 -5.31 -29.88 1.00
CA MET A 278 -4.33 -30.48 1.92
C MET A 278 -4.95 -31.52 2.85
N ARG A 279 -6.17 -31.27 3.35
CA ARG A 279 -6.92 -32.28 4.14
C ARG A 279 -7.25 -33.52 3.31
N LYS A 280 -7.64 -33.35 2.03
CA LYS A 280 -7.88 -34.47 1.11
C LYS A 280 -6.60 -35.25 0.81
N ALA A 281 -5.50 -34.56 0.58
CA ALA A 281 -4.19 -35.18 0.33
C ALA A 281 -3.70 -35.98 1.56
N LYS A 282 -3.82 -35.41 2.78
CA LYS A 282 -3.47 -36.09 4.03
C LYS A 282 -4.32 -37.35 4.24
N LYS A 283 -5.62 -37.31 3.95
CA LYS A 283 -6.51 -38.52 4.02
C LYS A 283 -6.15 -39.56 2.96
N ARG A 284 -5.66 -39.16 1.76
CA ARG A 284 -5.17 -40.11 0.74
C ARG A 284 -3.90 -40.81 1.17
N ILE A 285 -2.93 -40.04 1.70
CA ILE A 285 -1.66 -40.57 2.20
C ILE A 285 -1.91 -41.56 3.35
N HIS A 286 -2.75 -41.19 4.31
CA HIS A 286 -3.09 -42.05 5.42
C HIS A 286 -3.75 -43.38 4.96
N ARG A 287 -4.67 -43.29 3.98
CA ARG A 287 -5.30 -44.51 3.39
C ARG A 287 -4.30 -45.36 2.64
N TYR A 288 -3.33 -44.76 1.98
CA TYR A 288 -2.28 -45.48 1.26
C TYR A 288 -1.38 -46.25 2.24
N PHE A 289 -0.93 -45.62 3.33
CA PHE A 289 -0.14 -46.26 4.38
C PHE A 289 -0.92 -47.44 5.04
N TRP A 290 -2.17 -47.22 5.44
CA TRP A 290 -3.04 -48.26 6.01
C TRP A 290 -3.24 -49.44 5.04
N ARG A 291 -3.37 -49.21 3.78
CA ARG A 291 -3.55 -50.27 2.79
C ARG A 291 -2.25 -51.10 2.63
N LYS A 292 -1.09 -50.41 2.64
CA LYS A 292 0.21 -51.06 2.54
C LYS A 292 0.56 -51.86 3.77
N GLU A 293 0.19 -51.38 4.96
CA GLU A 293 0.35 -52.09 6.23
C GLU A 293 -0.54 -53.38 6.28
N LYS A 294 -1.81 -53.29 5.86
CA LYS A 294 -2.68 -54.48 5.76
C LYS A 294 -2.16 -55.52 4.79
N THR A 295 -1.61 -55.11 3.64
CA THR A 295 -1.02 -56.06 2.69
C THR A 295 0.28 -56.71 3.23
N ALA A 296 1.10 -55.94 3.97
CA ALA A 296 2.28 -56.51 4.63
C ALA A 296 1.92 -57.52 5.72
N TRP A 297 0.91 -57.21 6.56
CA TRP A 297 0.41 -58.14 7.58
C TRP A 297 -0.24 -59.40 6.97
N SER A 298 -0.98 -59.27 5.89
CA SER A 298 -1.59 -60.43 5.20
C SER A 298 -0.51 -61.33 4.56
N CYS A 299 0.57 -60.75 4.01
CA CYS A 299 1.70 -61.48 3.45
C CYS A 299 2.49 -62.21 4.54
N PHE A 300 2.72 -61.55 5.70
CA PHE A 300 3.38 -62.14 6.87
C PHE A 300 2.58 -63.28 7.48
N CYS A 301 1.26 -63.13 7.64
CA CYS A 301 0.38 -64.22 8.12
C CYS A 301 0.34 -65.41 7.15
N MET A 302 0.37 -65.18 5.83
CA MET A 302 0.42 -66.24 4.82
C MET A 302 1.75 -67.02 4.86
N GLN A 303 2.88 -66.31 5.10
CA GLN A 303 4.20 -66.95 5.24
C GLN A 303 4.29 -67.79 6.52
N MET A 304 3.78 -67.29 7.65
CA MET A 304 3.70 -68.08 8.92
C MET A 304 2.81 -69.30 8.80
N GLY A 305 1.66 -69.17 8.13
CA GLY A 305 0.74 -70.29 7.91
C GLY A 305 1.28 -71.37 6.95
N LYS A 306 2.22 -71.05 6.06
CA LYS A 306 2.94 -72.05 5.26
C LYS A 306 4.03 -72.75 6.08
N SER A 307 4.81 -72.01 6.86
CA SER A 307 5.86 -72.59 7.73
C SER A 307 5.33 -73.59 8.76
N TRP A 308 4.09 -73.43 9.21
CA TRP A 308 3.43 -74.35 10.11
C TRP A 308 2.89 -75.63 9.40
N ARG A 309 2.60 -75.57 8.12
CA ARG A 309 2.14 -76.73 7.35
C ARG A 309 3.29 -77.61 6.83
N ASP A 310 4.45 -77.03 6.60
CA ASP A 310 5.60 -77.73 6.03
C ASP A 310 6.54 -78.28 7.16
N GLY A 311 6.19 -78.08 8.47
CA GLY A 311 6.89 -78.55 9.65
C GLY A 311 6.19 -79.65 10.48
N LEU A 312 5.08 -80.16 9.98
CA LEU A 312 4.41 -81.35 10.47
C LEU A 312 4.52 -82.49 9.41
#